data_70fef91bf59407c2cfc8ab82fdd44312
#
_entry.id   70fef91bf59407c2cfc8ab82fdd44312
#
_cell.length_a   1.000
_cell.length_b   1.000
_cell.length_c   1.000
_cell.angle_alpha   90.00
_cell.angle_beta   90.00
_cell.angle_gamma   90.00
#
_symmetry.space_group_name_H-M   'P 1'
#
loop_
_entity.id
_entity.type
_entity.pdbx_description
1 polymer ?
#
loop_
_entity_poly.entity_id
_entity_poly.type
_entity_poly.pdbx_seq_one_letter_code
_entity_poly.pdbx_strand_id
1 'polypeptide(L)'
;RIYNSLLSEYGVLGFEYGYAMANPNALVIWEAQFGDFCNGAQTMIDQFIVAGEQKWQRQNGLVMLLPHGYEGQGPEHSSARLERFLQMAAELNIVVTNITSAANLFHALRRQLTWNFRKPMIVFSPKANLRNPGTYSKVEDFLQGGFKEVLDDEFVQDASAVKKVLFCSGKIYFELAEKQAKENRQDIAIVRLEQIYPLAQDQLSVLHKKYSKATWFWVQEEPQNMGAASFLKMNLHNINFGVISRSASASTATGYAKVHAAEQLEVIETAFNI
;
A
#
# COMPACT_ATOMS: atom_id res chain seq x y z
N ARG A 1 -4.80 -21.90 -11.25
CA ARG A 1 -3.79 -22.91 -10.89
C ARG A 1 -2.74 -22.24 -10.02
N ILE A 2 -2.25 -22.92 -8.98
CA ILE A 2 -1.22 -22.42 -8.05
C ILE A 2 -0.06 -23.39 -8.09
N TYR A 3 1.15 -22.85 -8.19
CA TYR A 3 2.39 -23.64 -8.25
C TYR A 3 3.41 -23.06 -7.26
N ASN A 4 4.07 -23.94 -6.50
CA ASN A 4 5.28 -23.57 -5.79
C ASN A 4 6.46 -23.67 -6.76
N SER A 5 7.13 -22.55 -7.03
CA SER A 5 8.31 -22.53 -7.88
C SER A 5 9.55 -22.92 -7.08
N LEU A 6 10.43 -23.70 -7.72
CA LEU A 6 11.79 -23.98 -7.23
C LEU A 6 12.83 -23.01 -7.80
N LEU A 7 12.42 -22.10 -8.66
CA LEU A 7 13.29 -21.07 -9.24
C LEU A 7 13.58 -19.98 -8.21
N SER A 8 14.71 -19.29 -8.39
CA SER A 8 14.96 -18.04 -7.68
C SER A 8 13.92 -16.98 -8.07
N GLU A 9 13.80 -15.93 -7.26
CA GLU A 9 12.90 -14.80 -7.54
C GLU A 9 13.16 -14.19 -8.93
N TYR A 10 14.43 -14.12 -9.33
CA TYR A 10 14.84 -13.68 -10.67
C TYR A 10 14.23 -14.56 -11.78
N GLY A 11 14.39 -15.88 -11.64
CA GLY A 11 13.91 -16.85 -12.62
C GLY A 11 12.39 -16.91 -12.69
N VAL A 12 11.71 -17.00 -11.55
CA VAL A 12 10.24 -17.09 -11.52
C VAL A 12 9.58 -15.80 -11.97
N LEU A 13 10.07 -14.63 -11.55
CA LEU A 13 9.49 -13.36 -11.96
C LEU A 13 9.68 -13.09 -13.45
N GLY A 14 10.84 -13.47 -14.01
CA GLY A 14 11.09 -13.42 -15.46
C GLY A 14 10.15 -14.34 -16.24
N PHE A 15 9.90 -15.54 -15.72
CA PHE A 15 8.95 -16.49 -16.31
C PHE A 15 7.52 -15.92 -16.30
N GLU A 16 7.04 -15.43 -15.16
CA GLU A 16 5.68 -14.91 -15.02
C GLU A 16 5.46 -13.64 -15.86
N TYR A 17 6.46 -12.78 -15.97
CA TYR A 17 6.42 -11.64 -16.89
C TYR A 17 6.25 -12.07 -18.34
N GLY A 18 7.06 -13.04 -18.80
CA GLY A 18 6.96 -13.59 -20.14
C GLY A 18 5.62 -14.31 -20.40
N TYR A 19 5.14 -15.05 -19.41
CA TYR A 19 3.85 -15.74 -19.50
C TYR A 19 2.68 -14.73 -19.60
N ALA A 20 2.69 -13.68 -18.78
CA ALA A 20 1.68 -12.63 -18.83
C ALA A 20 1.70 -11.87 -20.16
N MET A 21 2.88 -11.67 -20.76
CA MET A 21 3.02 -11.08 -22.10
C MET A 21 2.44 -11.97 -23.21
N ALA A 22 2.69 -13.29 -23.12
CA ALA A 22 2.18 -14.25 -24.09
C ALA A 22 0.68 -14.51 -23.95
N ASN A 23 0.12 -14.29 -22.75
CA ASN A 23 -1.30 -14.51 -22.46
C ASN A 23 -1.93 -13.31 -21.73
N PRO A 24 -2.20 -12.20 -22.43
CA PRO A 24 -2.70 -10.96 -21.83
C PRO A 24 -4.12 -11.05 -21.24
N ASN A 25 -4.85 -12.15 -21.53
CA ASN A 25 -6.19 -12.39 -21.00
C ASN A 25 -6.18 -13.23 -19.70
N ALA A 26 -5.02 -13.71 -19.29
CA ALA A 26 -4.86 -14.40 -18.00
C ALA A 26 -4.49 -13.40 -16.90
N LEU A 27 -5.06 -13.63 -15.72
CA LEU A 27 -4.56 -12.98 -14.50
C LEU A 27 -3.36 -13.78 -14.00
N VAL A 28 -2.17 -13.24 -14.22
CA VAL A 28 -0.91 -13.85 -13.79
C VAL A 28 -0.47 -13.18 -12.51
N ILE A 29 -0.22 -13.96 -11.47
CA ILE A 29 0.14 -13.48 -10.14
C ILE A 29 1.40 -14.19 -9.69
N TRP A 30 2.41 -13.42 -9.29
CA TRP A 30 3.55 -13.92 -8.54
C TRP A 30 3.49 -13.41 -7.09
N GLU A 31 3.64 -14.31 -6.13
CA GLU A 31 3.74 -13.96 -4.71
C GLU A 31 5.14 -14.29 -4.18
N ALA A 32 5.80 -13.30 -3.59
CA ALA A 32 7.05 -13.49 -2.88
C ALA A 32 6.81 -14.14 -1.52
N GLN A 33 7.75 -14.94 -1.02
CA GLN A 33 7.66 -15.52 0.33
C GLN A 33 7.59 -14.41 1.39
N PHE A 34 8.45 -13.39 1.28
CA PHE A 34 8.38 -12.08 1.89
C PHE A 34 8.73 -11.05 0.82
N GLY A 35 8.12 -9.87 0.89
CA GLY A 35 8.29 -8.87 -0.16
C GLY A 35 9.72 -8.35 -0.31
N ASP A 36 10.53 -8.36 0.75
CA ASP A 36 11.95 -7.96 0.67
C ASP A 36 12.76 -8.85 -0.28
N PHE A 37 12.37 -10.12 -0.45
CA PHE A 37 13.07 -11.04 -1.35
C PHE A 37 12.85 -10.75 -2.82
N CYS A 38 11.94 -9.83 -3.19
CA CYS A 38 11.85 -9.33 -4.55
C CYS A 38 13.15 -8.63 -5.02
N ASN A 39 14.03 -8.24 -4.09
CA ASN A 39 15.35 -7.69 -4.38
C ASN A 39 16.23 -8.63 -5.20
N GLY A 40 16.07 -9.95 -5.05
CA GLY A 40 16.73 -10.96 -5.87
C GLY A 40 16.30 -10.93 -7.34
N ALA A 41 15.17 -10.32 -7.66
CA ALA A 41 14.64 -10.13 -9.00
C ALA A 41 14.70 -8.67 -9.49
N GLN A 42 15.48 -7.82 -8.85
CA GLN A 42 15.50 -6.37 -9.14
C GLN A 42 15.78 -6.08 -10.62
N THR A 43 16.63 -6.85 -11.27
CA THR A 43 16.88 -6.71 -12.72
C THR A 43 15.61 -6.94 -13.55
N MET A 44 14.77 -7.90 -13.19
CA MET A 44 13.49 -8.13 -13.87
C MET A 44 12.54 -6.96 -13.63
N ILE A 45 12.52 -6.43 -12.43
CA ILE A 45 11.69 -5.27 -12.10
C ILE A 45 12.13 -4.06 -12.90
N ASP A 46 13.41 -3.67 -12.81
CA ASP A 46 13.94 -2.44 -13.42
C ASP A 46 13.90 -2.47 -14.94
N GLN A 47 14.33 -3.58 -15.54
CA GLN A 47 14.57 -3.64 -16.97
C GLN A 47 13.35 -4.05 -17.80
N PHE A 48 12.40 -4.78 -17.19
CA PHE A 48 11.26 -5.35 -17.91
C PHE A 48 9.92 -4.87 -17.35
N ILE A 49 9.63 -5.08 -16.07
CA ILE A 49 8.29 -4.85 -15.52
C ILE A 49 7.93 -3.36 -15.54
N VAL A 50 8.77 -2.51 -14.98
CA VAL A 50 8.48 -1.07 -14.87
C VAL A 50 8.80 -0.28 -16.13
N ALA A 51 9.75 -0.75 -16.94
CA ALA A 51 10.26 -0.03 -18.10
C ALA A 51 9.80 -0.59 -19.45
N GLY A 52 9.18 -1.77 -19.48
CA GLY A 52 8.87 -2.47 -20.73
C GLY A 52 7.91 -1.73 -21.65
N GLU A 53 6.95 -1.00 -21.11
CA GLU A 53 6.04 -0.19 -21.91
C GLU A 53 6.78 0.98 -22.59
N GLN A 54 7.60 1.72 -21.87
CA GLN A 54 8.35 2.85 -22.42
C GLN A 54 9.43 2.42 -23.40
N LYS A 55 10.15 1.33 -23.07
CA LYS A 55 11.28 0.85 -23.93
C LYS A 55 10.79 0.15 -25.19
N TRP A 56 9.73 -0.62 -25.11
CA TRP A 56 9.30 -1.52 -26.19
C TRP A 56 7.81 -1.42 -26.56
N GLN A 57 7.08 -0.50 -25.93
CA GLN A 57 5.63 -0.36 -26.08
C GLN A 57 4.89 -1.68 -25.80
N ARG A 58 5.36 -2.41 -24.80
CA ARG A 58 4.80 -3.70 -24.36
C ARG A 58 4.14 -3.54 -23.00
N GLN A 59 2.83 -3.64 -23.01
CA GLN A 59 2.03 -3.66 -21.79
C GLN A 59 2.02 -5.07 -21.18
N ASN A 60 1.98 -5.14 -19.86
CA ASN A 60 1.96 -6.39 -19.11
C ASN A 60 1.01 -6.29 -17.92
N GLY A 61 0.19 -7.30 -17.68
CA GLY A 61 -0.81 -7.33 -16.61
C GLY A 61 -0.38 -8.13 -15.37
N LEU A 62 0.91 -8.40 -15.21
CA LEU A 62 1.44 -9.14 -14.08
C LEU A 62 1.07 -8.48 -12.75
N VAL A 63 0.62 -9.28 -11.79
CA VAL A 63 0.40 -8.87 -10.40
C VAL A 63 1.52 -9.42 -9.54
N MET A 64 2.15 -8.57 -8.75
CA MET A 64 3.13 -8.95 -7.75
C MET A 64 2.51 -8.79 -6.36
N LEU A 65 2.34 -9.89 -5.62
CA LEU A 65 1.94 -9.87 -4.22
C LEU A 65 3.21 -9.88 -3.35
N LEU A 66 3.45 -8.78 -2.68
CA LEU A 66 4.64 -8.56 -1.86
C LEU A 66 4.24 -8.44 -0.40
N PRO A 67 4.40 -9.49 0.43
CA PRO A 67 4.19 -9.38 1.86
C PRO A 67 4.99 -8.22 2.45
N HIS A 68 4.27 -7.27 3.05
CA HIS A 68 4.83 -6.05 3.62
C HIS A 68 4.03 -5.66 4.86
N GLY A 69 4.66 -5.60 5.99
CA GLY A 69 4.05 -5.22 7.26
C GLY A 69 5.06 -5.38 8.39
N TYR A 70 5.02 -4.45 9.32
CA TYR A 70 5.92 -4.41 10.47
C TYR A 70 5.30 -5.22 11.62
N GLU A 71 5.69 -6.49 11.71
CA GLU A 71 5.12 -7.48 12.62
C GLU A 71 6.15 -8.02 13.63
N GLY A 72 7.29 -7.32 13.80
CA GLY A 72 8.34 -7.70 14.75
C GLY A 72 9.21 -8.89 14.33
N GLN A 73 9.22 -9.23 13.03
CA GLN A 73 9.95 -10.39 12.48
C GLN A 73 11.34 -10.03 11.94
N GLY A 74 11.79 -8.80 12.15
CA GLY A 74 13.11 -8.35 11.73
C GLY A 74 13.16 -7.72 10.34
N PRO A 75 14.37 -7.29 9.90
CA PRO A 75 14.53 -6.47 8.70
C PRO A 75 14.07 -7.13 7.39
N GLU A 76 14.41 -8.41 7.19
CA GLU A 76 14.13 -9.12 5.93
C GLU A 76 12.67 -9.58 5.79
N HIS A 77 11.87 -9.42 6.83
CA HIS A 77 10.49 -9.94 6.90
C HIS A 77 9.45 -8.83 7.12
N SER A 78 9.86 -7.57 7.06
CA SER A 78 8.98 -6.43 7.33
C SER A 78 8.68 -5.62 6.07
N SER A 79 9.69 -5.14 5.36
CA SER A 79 9.51 -4.22 4.24
C SER A 79 9.75 -4.88 2.88
N ALA A 80 8.79 -4.71 1.97
CA ALA A 80 9.00 -4.96 0.54
C ALA A 80 9.57 -3.74 -0.20
N ARG A 81 10.03 -2.72 0.53
CA ARG A 81 10.66 -1.51 0.02
C ARG A 81 9.77 -0.74 -0.95
N LEU A 82 8.63 -0.34 -0.43
CA LEU A 82 7.60 0.44 -1.13
C LEU A 82 8.18 1.67 -1.86
N GLU A 83 9.10 2.37 -1.22
CA GLU A 83 9.80 3.54 -1.76
C GLU A 83 10.51 3.28 -3.09
N ARG A 84 11.05 2.08 -3.30
CA ARG A 84 11.73 1.72 -4.56
C ARG A 84 10.76 1.66 -5.74
N PHE A 85 9.60 1.06 -5.53
CA PHE A 85 8.55 1.02 -6.56
C PHE A 85 8.00 2.41 -6.86
N LEU A 86 7.80 3.24 -5.84
CA LEU A 86 7.35 4.61 -6.02
C LEU A 86 8.38 5.48 -6.74
N GLN A 87 9.67 5.24 -6.53
CA GLN A 87 10.73 5.92 -7.26
C GLN A 87 10.75 5.57 -8.76
N MET A 88 10.36 4.35 -9.11
CA MET A 88 10.27 3.88 -10.50
C MET A 88 8.91 4.20 -11.15
N ALA A 89 7.95 4.71 -10.40
CA ALA A 89 6.60 4.98 -10.87
C ALA A 89 6.53 6.31 -11.63
N ALA A 90 6.27 6.24 -12.93
CA ALA A 90 6.14 7.40 -13.81
C ALA A 90 5.27 7.06 -15.02
N GLU A 91 4.66 8.05 -15.65
CA GLU A 91 3.92 7.89 -16.91
C GLU A 91 2.82 6.80 -16.86
N LEU A 92 2.26 6.55 -15.68
CA LEU A 92 1.26 5.50 -15.43
C LEU A 92 1.76 4.08 -15.79
N ASN A 93 3.05 3.82 -15.62
CA ASN A 93 3.69 2.57 -16.00
C ASN A 93 3.28 1.36 -15.13
N ILE A 94 3.04 1.56 -13.86
CA ILE A 94 2.65 0.54 -12.88
C ILE A 94 1.51 1.03 -12.00
N VAL A 95 0.91 0.12 -11.25
CA VAL A 95 -0.03 0.45 -10.16
C VAL A 95 0.59 -0.02 -8.84
N VAL A 96 0.59 0.83 -7.83
CA VAL A 96 1.12 0.52 -6.48
C VAL A 96 -0.01 0.63 -5.47
N THR A 97 -0.30 -0.46 -4.78
CA THR A 97 -1.42 -0.59 -3.83
C THR A 97 -0.97 -1.17 -2.49
N ASN A 98 -1.66 -0.76 -1.42
CA ASN A 98 -1.54 -1.38 -0.10
C ASN A 98 -2.94 -1.44 0.52
N ILE A 99 -3.65 -2.53 0.23
CA ILE A 99 -5.10 -2.66 0.36
C ILE A 99 -5.46 -3.20 1.75
N THR A 100 -6.52 -2.63 2.35
CA THR A 100 -6.94 -2.95 3.72
C THR A 100 -8.20 -3.82 3.82
N SER A 101 -8.95 -4.05 2.73
CA SER A 101 -10.16 -4.86 2.78
C SER A 101 -10.22 -5.93 1.71
N ALA A 102 -10.88 -7.05 2.02
CA ALA A 102 -11.00 -8.20 1.12
C ALA A 102 -11.74 -7.86 -0.18
N ALA A 103 -12.86 -7.11 -0.08
CA ALA A 103 -13.62 -6.73 -1.27
C ALA A 103 -12.83 -5.77 -2.16
N ASN A 104 -12.06 -4.84 -1.59
CA ASN A 104 -11.25 -3.92 -2.38
C ASN A 104 -10.09 -4.66 -3.08
N LEU A 105 -9.48 -5.66 -2.43
CA LEU A 105 -8.49 -6.53 -3.07
C LEU A 105 -9.11 -7.32 -4.24
N PHE A 106 -10.29 -7.89 -4.04
CA PHE A 106 -11.02 -8.57 -5.11
C PHE A 106 -11.26 -7.65 -6.30
N HIS A 107 -11.73 -6.42 -6.06
CA HIS A 107 -11.97 -5.46 -7.13
C HIS A 107 -10.69 -4.97 -7.80
N ALA A 108 -9.58 -4.87 -7.07
CA ALA A 108 -8.26 -4.56 -7.67
C ALA A 108 -7.83 -5.65 -8.65
N LEU A 109 -7.93 -6.93 -8.24
CA LEU A 109 -7.60 -8.07 -9.10
C LEU A 109 -8.54 -8.18 -10.30
N ARG A 110 -9.85 -7.98 -10.08
CA ARG A 110 -10.83 -7.98 -11.17
C ARG A 110 -10.55 -6.85 -12.17
N ARG A 111 -10.17 -5.67 -11.70
CA ARG A 111 -9.84 -4.50 -12.52
C ARG A 111 -8.71 -4.80 -13.50
N GLN A 112 -7.70 -5.60 -13.10
CA GLN A 112 -6.58 -6.00 -13.98
C GLN A 112 -7.05 -6.68 -15.28
N LEU A 113 -8.14 -7.41 -15.26
CA LEU A 113 -8.68 -8.07 -16.45
C LEU A 113 -9.79 -7.26 -17.17
N THR A 114 -10.48 -6.39 -16.45
CA THR A 114 -11.57 -5.60 -17.04
C THR A 114 -11.11 -4.37 -17.79
N TRP A 115 -9.90 -3.87 -17.53
CA TRP A 115 -9.30 -2.80 -18.31
C TRP A 115 -9.05 -3.24 -19.76
N ASN A 116 -9.22 -2.33 -20.69
CA ASN A 116 -8.89 -2.52 -22.11
C ASN A 116 -7.39 -2.36 -22.41
N PHE A 117 -6.57 -2.16 -21.41
CA PHE A 117 -5.10 -2.11 -21.41
C PHE A 117 -4.54 -2.99 -20.27
N ARG A 118 -3.22 -3.13 -20.23
CA ARG A 118 -2.55 -3.89 -19.17
C ARG A 118 -1.48 -3.05 -18.50
N LYS A 119 -1.46 -3.05 -17.17
CA LYS A 119 -0.42 -2.42 -16.34
C LYS A 119 -0.01 -3.38 -15.24
N PRO A 120 1.28 -3.54 -14.95
CA PRO A 120 1.71 -4.30 -13.78
C PRO A 120 1.14 -3.69 -12.50
N MET A 121 0.69 -4.55 -11.58
CA MET A 121 0.18 -4.12 -10.28
C MET A 121 1.04 -4.71 -9.16
N ILE A 122 1.54 -3.83 -8.31
CA ILE A 122 2.30 -4.18 -7.11
C ILE A 122 1.37 -4.05 -5.91
N VAL A 123 1.12 -5.16 -5.23
CA VAL A 123 0.25 -5.23 -4.06
C VAL A 123 1.11 -5.48 -2.83
N PHE A 124 1.23 -4.47 -1.98
CA PHE A 124 1.80 -4.63 -0.64
C PHE A 124 0.74 -5.18 0.28
N SER A 125 1.02 -6.29 0.94
CA SER A 125 0.02 -7.02 1.73
C SER A 125 0.63 -7.60 3.01
N PRO A 126 0.28 -7.08 4.19
CA PRO A 126 0.77 -7.64 5.46
C PRO A 126 0.17 -9.03 5.70
N LYS A 127 0.99 -9.98 6.13
CA LYS A 127 0.56 -11.37 6.40
C LYS A 127 -0.47 -11.44 7.54
N ALA A 128 -0.35 -10.58 8.54
CA ALA A 128 -1.32 -10.48 9.63
C ALA A 128 -2.74 -10.21 9.12
N ASN A 129 -2.90 -9.43 8.05
CA ASN A 129 -4.21 -9.11 7.50
C ASN A 129 -4.95 -10.30 6.88
N LEU A 130 -4.25 -11.36 6.50
CA LEU A 130 -4.89 -12.60 6.00
C LEU A 130 -5.81 -13.25 7.04
N ARG A 131 -5.62 -12.96 8.34
CA ARG A 131 -6.40 -13.51 9.44
C ARG A 131 -7.05 -12.43 10.31
N ASN A 132 -6.91 -11.17 9.96
CA ASN A 132 -7.49 -10.07 10.71
C ASN A 132 -8.98 -9.89 10.35
N PRO A 133 -9.92 -10.07 11.31
CA PRO A 133 -11.35 -9.87 11.05
C PRO A 133 -11.69 -8.47 10.54
N GLY A 134 -10.87 -7.44 10.87
CA GLY A 134 -11.04 -6.08 10.39
C GLY A 134 -10.89 -5.92 8.87
N THR A 135 -10.31 -6.92 8.18
CA THR A 135 -10.21 -6.93 6.71
C THR A 135 -11.44 -7.53 6.02
N TYR A 136 -12.33 -8.18 6.76
CA TYR A 136 -13.49 -8.85 6.18
C TYR A 136 -14.45 -7.83 5.57
N SER A 137 -15.11 -8.25 4.51
CA SER A 137 -16.09 -7.45 3.79
C SER A 137 -17.42 -8.18 3.70
N LYS A 138 -18.50 -7.45 3.58
CA LYS A 138 -19.83 -8.04 3.34
C LYS A 138 -19.91 -8.59 1.92
N VAL A 139 -20.79 -9.55 1.68
CA VAL A 139 -20.98 -10.16 0.36
C VAL A 139 -21.39 -9.11 -0.67
N GLU A 140 -22.19 -8.14 -0.27
CA GLU A 140 -22.66 -7.03 -1.11
C GLU A 140 -21.49 -6.21 -1.65
N ASP A 141 -20.41 -6.03 -0.86
CA ASP A 141 -19.23 -5.27 -1.26
C ASP A 141 -18.45 -5.94 -2.41
N PHE A 142 -18.59 -7.28 -2.57
CA PHE A 142 -18.01 -8.01 -3.72
C PHE A 142 -18.91 -7.96 -4.96
N LEU A 143 -20.20 -7.85 -4.77
CA LEU A 143 -21.20 -7.90 -5.86
C LEU A 143 -21.38 -6.55 -6.54
N GLN A 144 -21.14 -5.46 -5.84
CA GLN A 144 -21.42 -4.09 -6.29
C GLN A 144 -20.19 -3.20 -6.23
N GLY A 145 -20.15 -2.18 -7.09
CA GLY A 145 -19.08 -1.19 -7.12
C GLY A 145 -17.82 -1.66 -7.85
N GLY A 146 -16.69 -1.17 -7.40
CA GLY A 146 -15.36 -1.40 -7.97
C GLY A 146 -14.26 -1.08 -6.99
N PHE A 147 -13.02 -1.11 -7.45
CA PHE A 147 -11.87 -0.74 -6.65
C PHE A 147 -11.95 0.74 -6.23
N LYS A 148 -11.68 1.00 -4.98
CA LYS A 148 -11.64 2.35 -4.39
C LYS A 148 -10.19 2.69 -4.05
N GLU A 149 -9.67 3.73 -4.67
CA GLU A 149 -8.29 4.18 -4.49
C GLU A 149 -8.06 4.85 -3.13
N VAL A 150 -9.08 5.52 -2.62
CA VAL A 150 -9.07 6.21 -1.32
C VAL A 150 -10.34 5.83 -0.57
N LEU A 151 -10.22 5.53 0.71
CA LEU A 151 -11.33 5.26 1.60
C LEU A 151 -11.37 6.33 2.70
N ASP A 152 -12.53 6.93 2.86
CA ASP A 152 -12.77 7.93 3.90
C ASP A 152 -12.96 7.27 5.28
N ASP A 153 -12.92 8.08 6.32
CA ASP A 153 -13.25 7.66 7.68
C ASP A 153 -14.73 7.27 7.80
N GLU A 154 -15.00 6.14 8.46
CA GLU A 154 -16.34 5.63 8.70
C GLU A 154 -16.80 5.79 10.16
N PHE A 155 -15.92 6.25 11.05
CA PHE A 155 -16.19 6.37 12.47
C PHE A 155 -16.69 7.77 12.87
N VAL A 156 -16.15 8.81 12.24
CA VAL A 156 -16.49 10.21 12.51
C VAL A 156 -17.91 10.52 12.02
N GLN A 157 -18.74 11.08 12.90
CA GLN A 157 -20.12 11.43 12.58
C GLN A 157 -20.26 12.86 12.03
N ASP A 158 -19.45 13.80 12.52
CA ASP A 158 -19.46 15.20 12.09
C ASP A 158 -18.08 15.62 11.55
N ALA A 159 -17.98 15.74 10.24
CA ALA A 159 -16.74 16.17 9.59
C ALA A 159 -16.30 17.59 9.99
N SER A 160 -17.22 18.46 10.41
CA SER A 160 -16.92 19.83 10.83
C SER A 160 -16.20 19.90 12.19
N ALA A 161 -16.34 18.85 13.01
CA ALA A 161 -15.69 18.70 14.31
C ALA A 161 -14.27 18.13 14.20
N VAL A 162 -13.87 17.61 13.03
CA VAL A 162 -12.56 17.02 12.81
C VAL A 162 -11.48 18.09 12.84
N LYS A 163 -10.51 17.90 13.72
CA LYS A 163 -9.33 18.77 13.90
C LYS A 163 -8.07 18.19 13.27
N LYS A 164 -8.04 16.87 13.09
CA LYS A 164 -6.88 16.15 12.58
C LYS A 164 -7.31 15.06 11.60
N VAL A 165 -6.60 14.94 10.48
CA VAL A 165 -6.72 13.82 9.56
C VAL A 165 -5.42 13.03 9.58
N LEU A 166 -5.52 11.75 9.92
CA LEU A 166 -4.45 10.78 9.79
C LEU A 166 -4.68 10.03 8.48
N PHE A 167 -3.87 10.26 7.46
CA PHE A 167 -3.96 9.45 6.26
C PHE A 167 -2.80 8.46 6.22
N CYS A 168 -3.11 7.21 5.87
CA CYS A 168 -2.21 6.09 5.99
C CYS A 168 -2.47 5.05 4.89
N SER A 169 -1.70 3.98 4.90
CA SER A 169 -1.85 2.85 3.99
C SER A 169 -1.50 1.55 4.71
N GLY A 170 -2.22 0.47 4.39
CA GLY A 170 -1.91 -0.87 4.89
C GLY A 170 -2.22 -1.10 6.38
N LYS A 171 -1.40 -1.94 7.01
CA LYS A 171 -1.68 -2.52 8.33
C LYS A 171 -1.88 -1.49 9.46
N ILE A 172 -1.15 -0.39 9.46
CA ILE A 172 -1.21 0.62 10.51
C ILE A 172 -2.63 1.21 10.68
N TYR A 173 -3.43 1.18 9.62
CA TYR A 173 -4.83 1.59 9.69
C TYR A 173 -5.60 0.91 10.83
N PHE A 174 -5.42 -0.39 11.00
CA PHE A 174 -6.19 -1.15 12.00
C PHE A 174 -5.84 -0.75 13.42
N GLU A 175 -4.56 -0.48 13.70
CA GLU A 175 -4.09 -0.04 15.01
C GLU A 175 -4.56 1.40 15.32
N LEU A 176 -4.55 2.27 14.31
CA LEU A 176 -5.09 3.63 14.43
C LEU A 176 -6.61 3.60 14.65
N ALA A 177 -7.34 2.78 13.89
CA ALA A 177 -8.80 2.65 14.01
C ALA A 177 -9.22 2.05 15.35
N GLU A 178 -8.47 1.05 15.87
CA GLU A 178 -8.72 0.48 17.20
C GLU A 178 -8.57 1.56 18.29
N LYS A 179 -7.49 2.35 18.24
CA LYS A 179 -7.27 3.43 19.19
C LYS A 179 -8.32 4.53 19.08
N GLN A 180 -8.67 4.94 17.84
CA GLN A 180 -9.73 5.91 17.58
C GLN A 180 -11.06 5.47 18.24
N ALA A 181 -11.46 4.23 18.02
CA ALA A 181 -12.70 3.69 18.58
C ALA A 181 -12.64 3.56 20.11
N LYS A 182 -11.53 3.05 20.66
CA LYS A 182 -11.32 2.85 22.11
C LYS A 182 -11.39 4.18 22.87
N GLU A 183 -10.84 5.26 22.29
CA GLU A 183 -10.82 6.59 22.90
C GLU A 183 -12.00 7.47 22.45
N ASN A 184 -12.88 6.95 21.59
CA ASN A 184 -14.01 7.67 20.98
C ASN A 184 -13.61 9.01 20.37
N ARG A 185 -12.52 9.03 19.58
CA ARG A 185 -11.91 10.24 19.00
C ARG A 185 -12.69 10.69 17.76
N GLN A 186 -13.77 11.45 17.97
CA GLN A 186 -14.55 12.08 16.90
C GLN A 186 -13.87 13.32 16.26
N ASP A 187 -12.80 13.81 16.86
CA ASP A 187 -11.99 14.92 16.39
C ASP A 187 -10.86 14.50 15.44
N ILE A 188 -10.66 13.20 15.20
CA ILE A 188 -9.63 12.64 14.33
C ILE A 188 -10.32 11.78 13.27
N ALA A 189 -10.08 12.04 11.99
CA ALA A 189 -10.51 11.16 10.89
C ALA A 189 -9.32 10.37 10.36
N ILE A 190 -9.57 9.11 9.98
CA ILE A 190 -8.55 8.21 9.42
C ILE A 190 -8.88 7.91 7.95
N VAL A 191 -8.09 8.43 7.03
CA VAL A 191 -8.24 8.25 5.58
C VAL A 191 -7.25 7.19 5.09
N ARG A 192 -7.72 6.23 4.29
CA ARG A 192 -6.87 5.15 3.75
C ARG A 192 -6.53 5.40 2.29
N LEU A 193 -5.25 5.40 1.95
CA LEU A 193 -4.77 5.29 0.58
C LEU A 193 -4.60 3.82 0.24
N GLU A 194 -5.58 3.25 -0.45
CA GLU A 194 -5.55 1.87 -0.95
C GLU A 194 -4.67 1.76 -2.20
N GLN A 195 -4.64 2.83 -3.02
CA GLN A 195 -3.73 2.98 -4.14
C GLN A 195 -2.84 4.21 -3.93
N ILE A 196 -1.53 3.98 -3.92
CA ILE A 196 -0.53 5.03 -3.73
C ILE A 196 -0.08 5.60 -5.08
N TYR A 197 0.00 4.75 -6.12
CA TYR A 197 0.26 5.20 -7.48
C TYR A 197 -0.62 4.45 -8.50
N PRO A 198 -1.19 5.12 -9.49
CA PRO A 198 -1.34 6.59 -9.61
C PRO A 198 -2.14 7.18 -8.45
N LEU A 199 -1.74 8.37 -8.00
CA LEU A 199 -2.42 9.08 -6.91
C LEU A 199 -3.80 9.57 -7.35
N ALA A 200 -4.85 9.25 -6.59
CA ALA A 200 -6.21 9.74 -6.80
C ALA A 200 -6.38 11.17 -6.26
N GLN A 201 -5.71 12.13 -6.89
CA GLN A 201 -5.61 13.52 -6.41
C GLN A 201 -6.98 14.20 -6.27
N ASP A 202 -7.92 13.90 -7.17
CA ASP A 202 -9.27 14.47 -7.12
C ASP A 202 -10.03 14.00 -5.88
N GLN A 203 -9.95 12.69 -5.56
CA GLN A 203 -10.58 12.11 -4.37
C GLN A 203 -9.96 12.70 -3.09
N LEU A 204 -8.63 12.83 -3.03
CA LEU A 204 -7.93 13.46 -1.90
C LEU A 204 -8.30 14.94 -1.77
N SER A 205 -8.46 15.65 -2.88
CA SER A 205 -8.88 17.06 -2.88
C SER A 205 -10.32 17.23 -2.34
N VAL A 206 -11.21 16.29 -2.66
CA VAL A 206 -12.58 16.27 -2.10
C VAL A 206 -12.54 16.07 -0.60
N LEU A 207 -11.75 15.12 -0.10
CA LEU A 207 -11.60 14.87 1.33
C LEU A 207 -10.91 16.05 2.06
N HIS A 208 -9.92 16.67 1.42
CA HIS A 208 -9.28 17.87 1.98
C HIS A 208 -10.27 19.02 2.15
N LYS A 209 -11.19 19.20 1.20
CA LYS A 209 -12.28 20.19 1.35
C LYS A 209 -13.28 19.78 2.42
N LYS A 210 -13.63 18.49 2.53
CA LYS A 210 -14.51 17.96 3.57
C LYS A 210 -13.95 18.23 4.97
N TYR A 211 -12.66 18.02 5.18
CA TYR A 211 -11.95 18.25 6.44
C TYR A 211 -11.14 19.55 6.42
N SER A 212 -11.70 20.63 5.91
CA SER A 212 -10.99 21.90 5.62
C SER A 212 -10.39 22.60 6.84
N LYS A 213 -10.85 22.26 8.06
CA LYS A 213 -10.33 22.82 9.33
C LYS A 213 -9.26 21.94 9.97
N ALA A 214 -9.04 20.76 9.44
CA ALA A 214 -8.15 19.77 10.04
C ALA A 214 -6.70 19.95 9.58
N THR A 215 -5.77 19.65 10.48
CA THR A 215 -4.37 19.46 10.14
C THR A 215 -4.17 18.03 9.65
N TRP A 216 -3.43 17.83 8.57
CA TRP A 216 -3.22 16.54 7.96
C TRP A 216 -1.86 15.95 8.31
N PHE A 217 -1.80 14.63 8.56
CA PHE A 217 -0.58 13.90 8.82
C PHE A 217 -0.57 12.59 8.06
N TRP A 218 0.48 12.35 7.28
CA TRP A 218 0.79 11.02 6.78
C TRP A 218 1.37 10.17 7.90
N VAL A 219 0.79 8.99 8.13
CA VAL A 219 1.24 8.03 9.15
C VAL A 219 1.71 6.76 8.47
N GLN A 220 2.94 6.36 8.73
CA GLN A 220 3.53 5.13 8.18
C GLN A 220 4.33 4.35 9.22
N GLU A 221 4.42 3.02 9.05
CA GLU A 221 5.22 2.13 9.91
C GLU A 221 6.70 2.14 9.55
N GLU A 222 7.01 2.48 8.32
CA GLU A 222 8.35 2.53 7.76
C GLU A 222 9.17 3.66 8.41
N PRO A 223 10.51 3.54 8.43
CA PRO A 223 11.38 4.65 8.78
C PRO A 223 11.14 5.89 7.89
N GLN A 224 11.42 7.07 8.41
CA GLN A 224 11.19 8.35 7.75
C GLN A 224 11.79 8.44 6.33
N ASN A 225 12.94 7.81 6.11
CA ASN A 225 13.62 7.78 4.80
C ASN A 225 13.10 6.70 3.85
N MET A 226 12.12 5.90 4.27
CA MET A 226 11.52 4.80 3.51
C MET A 226 10.00 5.00 3.38
N GLY A 227 9.31 4.03 2.77
CA GLY A 227 7.86 4.09 2.60
C GLY A 227 7.41 5.14 1.60
N ALA A 228 6.19 5.64 1.76
CA ALA A 228 5.56 6.55 0.80
C ALA A 228 5.76 8.04 1.09
N ALA A 229 6.28 8.41 2.26
CA ALA A 229 6.33 9.81 2.72
C ALA A 229 7.01 10.76 1.72
N SER A 230 8.19 10.39 1.19
CA SER A 230 8.93 11.22 0.23
C SER A 230 8.16 11.37 -1.09
N PHE A 231 7.57 10.28 -1.59
CA PHE A 231 6.75 10.32 -2.81
C PHE A 231 5.54 11.24 -2.64
N LEU A 232 4.83 11.11 -1.54
CA LEU A 232 3.65 11.95 -1.25
C LEU A 232 4.04 13.42 -1.10
N LYS A 233 5.15 13.73 -0.43
CA LYS A 233 5.67 15.11 -0.32
C LYS A 233 6.00 15.74 -1.66
N MET A 234 6.48 14.94 -2.61
CA MET A 234 6.84 15.41 -3.97
C MET A 234 5.64 15.52 -4.91
N ASN A 235 4.55 14.77 -4.67
CA ASN A 235 3.46 14.65 -5.65
C ASN A 235 2.10 15.17 -5.16
N LEU A 236 1.92 15.37 -3.86
CA LEU A 236 0.66 15.87 -3.29
C LEU A 236 0.81 17.34 -2.88
N HIS A 237 0.81 18.23 -3.87
CA HIS A 237 1.09 19.66 -3.65
C HIS A 237 -0.06 20.45 -3.02
N ASN A 238 -1.30 19.97 -3.20
CA ASN A 238 -2.50 20.71 -2.78
C ASN A 238 -2.87 20.49 -1.32
N ILE A 239 -2.19 19.59 -0.62
CA ILE A 239 -2.42 19.29 0.80
C ILE A 239 -1.11 19.47 1.56
N ASN A 240 -1.09 20.42 2.49
CA ASN A 240 0.03 20.52 3.42
C ASN A 240 -0.17 19.51 4.55
N PHE A 241 0.84 18.66 4.81
CA PHE A 241 0.75 17.63 5.83
C PHE A 241 2.07 17.41 6.56
N GLY A 242 1.99 17.00 7.83
CA GLY A 242 3.10 16.45 8.59
C GLY A 242 3.36 14.98 8.24
N VAL A 243 4.48 14.45 8.72
CA VAL A 243 4.80 13.01 8.60
C VAL A 243 5.05 12.46 10.01
N ILE A 244 4.40 11.34 10.31
CA ILE A 244 4.58 10.57 11.53
C ILE A 244 5.07 9.19 11.12
N SER A 245 6.26 8.83 11.58
CA SER A 245 6.96 7.61 11.17
C SER A 245 7.98 7.21 12.22
N ARG A 246 8.58 6.05 12.06
CA ARG A 246 9.80 5.71 12.79
C ARG A 246 10.94 6.66 12.39
N SER A 247 11.93 6.79 13.25
CA SER A 247 13.17 7.53 12.94
C SER A 247 13.84 6.98 11.69
N ALA A 248 14.56 7.85 10.95
CA ALA A 248 15.33 7.43 9.79
C ALA A 248 16.34 6.33 10.17
N SER A 249 16.44 5.30 9.33
CA SER A 249 17.26 4.14 9.60
C SER A 249 17.90 3.59 8.33
N ALA A 250 19.08 3.02 8.44
CA ALA A 250 19.74 2.28 7.37
C ALA A 250 19.13 0.86 7.19
N SER A 251 18.52 0.33 8.24
CA SER A 251 17.77 -0.94 8.23
C SER A 251 16.28 -0.68 8.08
N THR A 252 15.57 -1.56 7.39
CA THR A 252 14.10 -1.46 7.24
C THR A 252 13.37 -1.59 8.57
N ALA A 253 13.84 -2.45 9.47
CA ALA A 253 13.24 -2.67 10.80
C ALA A 253 14.30 -3.10 11.80
N THR A 254 13.97 -3.01 13.09
CA THR A 254 14.77 -3.59 14.16
C THR A 254 14.68 -5.12 14.18
N GLY A 255 15.75 -5.80 14.59
CA GLY A 255 15.76 -7.25 14.85
C GLY A 255 15.18 -7.66 16.20
N TYR A 256 14.83 -6.71 17.06
CA TYR A 256 14.36 -6.96 18.42
C TYR A 256 12.87 -6.68 18.58
N ALA A 257 12.09 -7.72 18.88
CA ALA A 257 10.63 -7.59 19.00
C ALA A 257 10.18 -6.55 20.05
N LYS A 258 10.89 -6.41 21.16
CA LYS A 258 10.58 -5.40 22.19
C LYS A 258 10.82 -3.97 21.69
N VAL A 259 11.88 -3.75 20.91
CA VAL A 259 12.17 -2.44 20.31
C VAL A 259 11.11 -2.12 19.25
N HIS A 260 10.78 -3.11 18.41
CA HIS A 260 9.69 -2.97 17.43
C HIS A 260 8.38 -2.53 18.10
N ALA A 261 7.97 -3.20 19.20
CA ALA A 261 6.75 -2.87 19.92
C ALA A 261 6.77 -1.43 20.48
N ALA A 262 7.90 -0.98 21.00
CA ALA A 262 8.07 0.37 21.52
C ALA A 262 7.97 1.42 20.38
N GLU A 263 8.67 1.20 19.26
CA GLU A 263 8.63 2.09 18.10
C GLU A 263 7.22 2.16 17.45
N GLN A 264 6.52 1.02 17.38
CA GLN A 264 5.17 0.96 16.86
C GLN A 264 4.20 1.75 17.74
N LEU A 265 4.29 1.56 19.05
CA LEU A 265 3.51 2.31 20.03
C LEU A 265 3.78 3.82 19.93
N GLU A 266 5.06 4.21 19.81
CA GLU A 266 5.46 5.61 19.67
C GLU A 266 4.81 6.28 18.44
N VAL A 267 4.79 5.60 17.29
CA VAL A 267 4.12 6.10 16.07
C VAL A 267 2.64 6.33 16.32
N ILE A 268 1.95 5.34 16.93
CA ILE A 268 0.52 5.42 17.22
C ILE A 268 0.22 6.53 18.23
N GLU A 269 0.96 6.58 19.36
CA GLU A 269 0.75 7.61 20.37
C GLU A 269 1.03 9.02 19.83
N THR A 270 2.07 9.17 19.02
CA THR A 270 2.38 10.44 18.35
C THR A 270 1.23 10.88 17.46
N ALA A 271 0.63 9.97 16.67
CA ALA A 271 -0.47 10.29 15.79
C ALA A 271 -1.69 10.87 16.52
N PHE A 272 -1.95 10.43 17.75
CA PHE A 272 -3.10 10.90 18.52
C PHE A 272 -2.81 12.13 19.40
N ASN A 273 -1.56 12.36 19.81
CA ASN A 273 -1.20 13.35 20.80
C ASN A 273 -0.56 14.66 20.24
N ILE A 274 -0.14 14.69 18.98
CA ILE A 274 0.36 15.91 18.29
C ILE A 274 -0.76 16.93 18.08
#